data_55326e02a20fce048cb0d6c6de687a64
#
_entry.id   55326e02a20fce048cb0d6c6de687a64
#
_cell.length_a   1.000
_cell.length_b   1.000
_cell.length_c   1.000
_cell.angle_alpha   90.00
_cell.angle_beta   90.00
_cell.angle_gamma   90.00
#
_symmetry.space_group_name_H-M   'P 1'
#
loop_
_entity.id
_entity.type
_entity.pdbx_description
1 polymer ?
#
loop_
_entity_poly.entity_id
_entity_poly.type
_entity_poly.pdbx_seq_one_letter_code
_entity_poly.pdbx_strand_id
1 'polypeptide(L)'
;AIMDEVDKYPMWTGREANPVSLIKERTKNWPWRKILVMSTPTTEYGYVYKAYMESDAHYEYMVPCPECGHYQVFNFHQLKFPEELDDIRLSKETYYECCQCKYHIHDREKITMLRKGKWVCKEKLGYTPKTVGFRLNTLYSPWVQFYEVAKEFLKSKDDPTKLMNFVNSWLGEPWKSKAAQIKSKSVLEHKTTIRSGVVPKGTVMLTGGV
;
A
#
# COMPACT_ATOMS: atom_id res chain seq x y z
N ALA A 1 4.88 -14.39 -18.44
CA ALA A 1 4.15 -15.02 -17.34
C ALA A 1 3.28 -13.96 -16.65
N ILE A 2 2.11 -14.35 -16.22
CA ILE A 2 1.21 -13.54 -15.39
C ILE A 2 1.04 -14.30 -14.08
N MET A 3 1.28 -13.64 -12.96
CA MET A 3 1.13 -14.17 -11.62
C MET A 3 0.18 -13.25 -10.87
N ASP A 4 -1.01 -13.75 -10.57
CA ASP A 4 -2.05 -13.01 -9.86
C ASP A 4 -2.17 -13.50 -8.42
N GLU A 5 -2.52 -12.60 -7.52
CA GLU A 5 -2.71 -12.87 -6.09
C GLU A 5 -1.48 -13.49 -5.40
N VAL A 6 -0.26 -13.03 -5.77
CA VAL A 6 1.00 -13.65 -5.31
C VAL A 6 1.20 -13.63 -3.79
N ASP A 7 0.59 -12.68 -3.09
CA ASP A 7 0.65 -12.61 -1.62
C ASP A 7 -0.16 -13.74 -0.94
N LYS A 8 -1.00 -14.44 -1.72
CA LYS A 8 -1.76 -15.62 -1.28
C LYS A 8 -1.08 -16.94 -1.62
N TYR A 9 0.04 -16.89 -2.35
CA TYR A 9 0.80 -18.10 -2.67
C TYR A 9 1.47 -18.65 -1.41
N PRO A 10 1.62 -20.00 -1.30
CA PRO A 10 2.34 -20.60 -0.19
C PRO A 10 3.80 -20.11 -0.19
N MET A 11 4.36 -19.94 1.00
CA MET A 11 5.75 -19.48 1.17
C MET A 11 6.76 -20.44 0.54
N TRP A 12 6.41 -21.72 0.43
CA TRP A 12 7.23 -22.80 -0.11
C TRP A 12 6.36 -23.94 -0.61
N THR A 13 6.88 -24.71 -1.57
CA THR A 13 6.21 -25.87 -2.16
C THR A 13 7.04 -27.13 -1.88
N GLY A 14 6.84 -27.72 -0.71
CA GLY A 14 7.56 -28.91 -0.32
C GLY A 14 9.08 -28.66 -0.16
N ARG A 15 9.91 -29.31 -1.00
CA ARG A 15 11.39 -29.17 -0.99
C ARG A 15 11.91 -28.14 -1.99
N GLU A 16 11.04 -27.48 -2.72
CA GLU A 16 11.42 -26.53 -3.77
C GLU A 16 11.28 -25.08 -3.32
N ALA A 17 11.82 -24.15 -4.11
CA ALA A 17 11.65 -22.72 -3.92
C ALA A 17 10.17 -22.31 -4.00
N ASN A 18 9.86 -21.09 -3.54
CA ASN A 18 8.50 -20.56 -3.61
C ASN A 18 8.00 -20.47 -5.07
N PRO A 19 6.67 -20.50 -5.29
CA PRO A 19 6.08 -20.54 -6.63
C PRO A 19 6.53 -19.41 -7.56
N VAL A 20 6.73 -18.21 -7.03
CA VAL A 20 7.14 -17.05 -7.85
C VAL A 20 8.55 -17.24 -8.40
N SER A 21 9.48 -17.74 -7.57
CA SER A 21 10.84 -18.06 -8.02
C SER A 21 10.83 -19.16 -9.09
N LEU A 22 10.05 -20.21 -8.89
CA LEU A 22 9.94 -21.31 -9.87
C LEU A 22 9.41 -20.83 -11.22
N ILE A 23 8.41 -19.95 -11.23
CA ILE A 23 7.87 -19.37 -12.47
C ILE A 23 8.93 -18.50 -13.15
N LYS A 24 9.66 -17.67 -12.39
CA LYS A 24 10.75 -16.86 -12.93
C LYS A 24 11.84 -17.72 -13.57
N GLU A 25 12.24 -18.83 -12.91
CA GLU A 25 13.20 -19.77 -13.45
C GLU A 25 12.75 -20.38 -14.78
N ARG A 26 11.50 -20.83 -14.89
CA ARG A 26 10.93 -21.42 -16.11
C ARG A 26 10.89 -20.46 -17.29
N THR A 27 10.93 -19.16 -17.05
CA THR A 27 10.93 -18.14 -18.12
C THR A 27 12.32 -17.75 -18.60
N LYS A 28 13.40 -18.24 -18.01
CA LYS A 28 14.79 -17.83 -18.31
C LYS A 28 15.19 -17.99 -19.77
N ASN A 29 14.72 -19.03 -20.43
CA ASN A 29 15.09 -19.34 -21.81
C ASN A 29 14.42 -18.42 -22.85
N TRP A 30 13.58 -17.48 -22.41
CA TRP A 30 12.89 -16.57 -23.30
C TRP A 30 13.50 -15.16 -23.21
N PRO A 31 14.28 -14.70 -24.22
CA PRO A 31 14.98 -13.40 -24.17
C PRO A 31 14.00 -12.22 -24.01
N TRP A 32 12.82 -12.32 -24.60
CA TRP A 32 11.78 -11.28 -24.60
C TRP A 32 10.68 -11.52 -23.55
N ARG A 33 11.01 -12.26 -22.50
CA ARG A 33 10.05 -12.55 -21.43
C ARG A 33 9.51 -11.28 -20.79
N LYS A 34 8.21 -11.26 -20.58
CA LYS A 34 7.53 -10.27 -19.73
C LYS A 34 6.90 -11.02 -18.56
N ILE A 35 7.12 -10.52 -17.37
CA ILE A 35 6.58 -11.09 -16.13
C ILE A 35 5.74 -10.01 -15.48
N LEU A 36 4.45 -10.27 -15.31
CA LEU A 36 3.52 -9.43 -14.57
C LEU A 36 3.23 -10.10 -13.23
N VAL A 37 3.46 -9.37 -12.15
CA VAL A 37 3.20 -9.79 -10.77
C VAL A 37 2.15 -8.87 -10.19
N MET A 38 1.03 -9.43 -9.77
CA MET A 38 -0.09 -8.66 -9.23
C MET A 38 -0.57 -9.29 -7.92
N SER A 39 -0.96 -8.46 -6.99
CA SER A 39 -1.69 -8.85 -5.79
C SER A 39 -2.18 -7.63 -5.03
N THR A 40 -3.19 -7.82 -4.20
CA THR A 40 -3.46 -6.96 -3.06
C THR A 40 -2.33 -7.17 -2.04
N PRO A 41 -1.63 -6.13 -1.57
CA PRO A 41 -0.57 -6.29 -0.58
C PRO A 41 -1.15 -6.73 0.76
N THR A 42 -0.46 -7.61 1.47
CA THR A 42 -0.84 -8.04 2.82
C THR A 42 -0.08 -7.26 3.88
N THR A 43 1.21 -7.45 3.97
CA THR A 43 2.13 -6.77 4.89
C THR A 43 3.34 -6.23 4.13
N GLU A 44 4.22 -5.49 4.82
CA GLU A 44 5.50 -5.05 4.24
C GLU A 44 6.43 -6.21 3.87
N TYR A 45 6.16 -7.42 4.37
CA TYR A 45 6.90 -8.64 4.05
C TYR A 45 6.27 -9.45 2.92
N GLY A 46 5.09 -9.03 2.45
CA GLY A 46 4.38 -9.67 1.35
C GLY A 46 5.15 -9.59 0.03
N TYR A 47 4.86 -10.53 -0.84
CA TYR A 47 5.59 -10.72 -2.10
C TYR A 47 5.46 -9.51 -3.03
N VAL A 48 4.22 -9.05 -3.22
CA VAL A 48 3.95 -7.94 -4.16
C VAL A 48 4.57 -6.64 -3.67
N TYR A 49 4.53 -6.38 -2.35
CA TYR A 49 5.14 -5.17 -1.80
C TYR A 49 6.66 -5.20 -1.92
N LYS A 50 7.31 -6.32 -1.62
CA LYS A 50 8.76 -6.49 -1.84
C LYS A 50 9.13 -6.30 -3.30
N ALA A 51 8.41 -6.97 -4.22
CA ALA A 51 8.65 -6.82 -5.65
C ALA A 51 8.46 -5.38 -6.14
N TYR A 52 7.49 -4.64 -5.58
CA TYR A 52 7.32 -3.23 -5.84
C TYR A 52 8.52 -2.41 -5.35
N MET A 53 8.94 -2.60 -4.09
CA MET A 53 10.07 -1.86 -3.50
C MET A 53 11.42 -2.16 -4.16
N GLU A 54 11.61 -3.37 -4.68
CA GLU A 54 12.82 -3.80 -5.39
C GLU A 54 12.82 -3.43 -6.89
N SER A 55 11.74 -2.86 -7.39
CA SER A 55 11.68 -2.43 -8.80
C SER A 55 12.55 -1.19 -9.06
N ASP A 56 13.15 -1.11 -10.25
CA ASP A 56 14.05 -0.02 -10.64
C ASP A 56 13.35 1.34 -10.72
N ALA A 57 12.04 1.34 -10.96
CA ALA A 57 11.25 2.56 -11.09
C ALA A 57 9.82 2.37 -10.59
N HIS A 58 9.28 3.40 -9.93
CA HIS A 58 7.92 3.44 -9.46
C HIS A 58 7.09 4.44 -10.27
N TYR A 59 5.92 4.00 -10.73
CA TYR A 59 5.01 4.83 -11.49
C TYR A 59 3.72 5.06 -10.71
N GLU A 60 3.28 6.32 -10.71
CA GLU A 60 1.99 6.74 -10.16
C GLU A 60 1.06 7.21 -11.27
N TYR A 61 -0.21 6.84 -11.20
CA TYR A 61 -1.21 7.34 -12.12
C TYR A 61 -1.73 8.69 -11.63
N MET A 62 -1.29 9.74 -12.29
CA MET A 62 -1.69 11.11 -11.96
C MET A 62 -2.87 11.55 -12.82
N VAL A 63 -3.86 12.16 -12.17
CA VAL A 63 -5.07 12.66 -12.81
C VAL A 63 -5.15 14.18 -12.67
N PRO A 64 -5.61 14.93 -13.69
CA PRO A 64 -5.73 16.38 -13.61
C PRO A 64 -6.96 16.78 -12.82
N CYS A 65 -6.84 17.80 -11.98
CA CYS A 65 -7.97 18.48 -11.39
C CYS A 65 -8.84 19.11 -12.48
N PRO A 66 -10.18 18.98 -12.44
CA PRO A 66 -11.05 19.56 -13.46
C PRO A 66 -11.04 21.10 -13.44
N GLU A 67 -10.78 21.73 -12.30
CA GLU A 67 -10.77 23.16 -12.13
C GLU A 67 -9.41 23.79 -12.49
N CYS A 68 -8.33 23.40 -11.80
CA CYS A 68 -7.02 24.05 -11.97
C CYS A 68 -6.06 23.30 -12.90
N GLY A 69 -6.42 22.11 -13.40
CA GLY A 69 -5.57 21.29 -14.25
C GLY A 69 -4.37 20.65 -13.55
N HIS A 70 -4.16 20.89 -12.25
CA HIS A 70 -3.06 20.31 -11.51
C HIS A 70 -3.15 18.78 -11.48
N TYR A 71 -2.06 18.10 -11.86
CA TYR A 71 -1.98 16.65 -11.81
C TYR A 71 -1.66 16.16 -10.41
N GLN A 72 -2.48 15.25 -9.90
CA GLN A 72 -2.38 14.70 -8.56
C GLN A 72 -2.67 13.19 -8.52
N VAL A 73 -2.14 12.51 -7.52
CA VAL A 73 -2.46 11.12 -7.21
C VAL A 73 -3.72 11.10 -6.33
N PHE A 74 -4.62 10.15 -6.54
CA PHE A 74 -5.73 9.95 -5.61
C PHE A 74 -5.24 9.35 -4.29
N ASN A 75 -5.35 10.15 -3.22
CA ASN A 75 -4.95 9.80 -1.87
C ASN A 75 -6.18 9.84 -0.94
N PHE A 76 -6.33 8.81 -0.09
CA PHE A 76 -7.46 8.71 0.83
C PHE A 76 -7.60 9.91 1.78
N HIS A 77 -6.50 10.52 2.23
CA HIS A 77 -6.53 11.70 3.11
C HIS A 77 -7.17 12.95 2.50
N GLN A 78 -7.29 12.99 1.17
CA GLN A 78 -7.97 14.07 0.45
C GLN A 78 -9.46 13.81 0.25
N LEU A 79 -9.95 12.61 0.60
CA LEU A 79 -11.37 12.29 0.61
C LEU A 79 -12.01 12.92 1.85
N LYS A 80 -13.01 13.79 1.63
CA LYS A 80 -13.75 14.49 2.68
C LYS A 80 -15.15 13.89 2.76
N PHE A 81 -15.57 13.54 3.96
CA PHE A 81 -16.85 12.87 4.20
C PHE A 81 -17.31 13.12 5.65
N PRO A 82 -18.63 13.04 5.94
CA PRO A 82 -19.16 13.11 7.30
C PRO A 82 -18.71 11.89 8.12
N GLU A 83 -18.53 12.09 9.41
CA GLU A 83 -18.07 11.01 10.33
C GLU A 83 -19.16 9.99 10.67
N GLU A 84 -20.42 10.32 10.41
CA GLU A 84 -21.57 9.48 10.67
C GLU A 84 -21.82 8.50 9.53
N LEU A 85 -22.16 7.25 9.88
CA LEU A 85 -22.50 6.22 8.92
C LEU A 85 -23.97 6.35 8.50
N ASP A 86 -24.26 7.36 7.68
CA ASP A 86 -25.56 7.59 7.04
C ASP A 86 -25.36 7.60 5.51
N ASP A 87 -25.96 6.63 4.83
CA ASP A 87 -25.79 6.42 3.39
C ASP A 87 -26.27 7.63 2.56
N ILE A 88 -27.36 8.27 2.96
CA ILE A 88 -27.93 9.41 2.23
C ILE A 88 -26.99 10.61 2.39
N ARG A 89 -26.53 10.85 3.58
CA ARG A 89 -25.64 11.96 3.89
C ARG A 89 -24.26 11.75 3.26
N LEU A 90 -23.70 10.54 3.38
CA LEU A 90 -22.44 10.17 2.73
C LEU A 90 -22.48 10.38 1.22
N SER A 91 -23.55 9.92 0.55
CA SER A 91 -23.66 10.07 -0.91
C SER A 91 -23.76 11.52 -1.40
N LYS A 92 -24.26 12.43 -0.56
CA LYS A 92 -24.44 13.86 -0.89
C LYS A 92 -23.24 14.72 -0.52
N GLU A 93 -22.61 14.43 0.62
CA GLU A 93 -21.59 15.30 1.23
C GLU A 93 -20.16 14.84 0.98
N THR A 94 -19.96 13.61 0.47
CA THR A 94 -18.61 13.10 0.15
C THR A 94 -18.08 13.72 -1.13
N TYR A 95 -16.86 14.25 -1.06
CA TYR A 95 -16.13 14.79 -2.22
C TYR A 95 -14.62 14.54 -2.05
N TYR A 96 -13.91 14.59 -3.16
CA TYR A 96 -12.46 14.55 -3.16
C TYR A 96 -11.90 15.97 -3.28
N GLU A 97 -11.05 16.39 -2.35
CA GLU A 97 -10.48 17.72 -2.32
C GLU A 97 -9.19 17.80 -3.16
N CYS A 98 -9.14 18.74 -4.10
CA CYS A 98 -7.90 18.99 -4.85
C CYS A 98 -6.78 19.47 -3.92
N CYS A 99 -5.59 18.85 -4.03
CA CYS A 99 -4.44 19.22 -3.19
C CYS A 99 -3.96 20.66 -3.42
N GLN A 100 -4.15 21.20 -4.64
CA GLN A 100 -3.68 22.52 -5.04
C GLN A 100 -4.71 23.63 -4.80
N CYS A 101 -5.88 23.54 -5.42
CA CYS A 101 -6.86 24.63 -5.42
C CYS A 101 -8.03 24.41 -4.45
N LYS A 102 -8.07 23.27 -3.75
CA LYS A 102 -9.15 22.92 -2.81
C LYS A 102 -10.53 22.74 -3.44
N TYR A 103 -10.61 22.67 -4.76
CA TYR A 103 -11.85 22.38 -5.46
C TYR A 103 -12.43 21.04 -5.02
N HIS A 104 -13.75 20.99 -4.85
CA HIS A 104 -14.50 19.79 -4.45
C HIS A 104 -14.85 18.96 -5.69
N ILE A 105 -14.12 17.90 -5.90
CA ILE A 105 -14.27 16.99 -7.03
C ILE A 105 -15.32 15.93 -6.67
N HIS A 106 -16.32 15.76 -7.53
CA HIS A 106 -17.39 14.78 -7.38
C HIS A 106 -17.22 13.59 -8.34
N ASP A 107 -17.91 12.49 -8.07
CA ASP A 107 -17.81 11.25 -8.87
C ASP A 107 -18.13 11.45 -10.36
N ARG A 108 -19.01 12.37 -10.72
CA ARG A 108 -19.34 12.72 -12.11
C ARG A 108 -18.12 13.17 -12.93
N GLU A 109 -17.12 13.75 -12.26
CA GLU A 109 -15.90 14.28 -12.90
C GLU A 109 -14.81 13.22 -13.00
N LYS A 110 -14.86 12.21 -12.14
CA LYS A 110 -13.88 11.15 -11.97
C LYS A 110 -13.52 10.44 -13.27
N ILE A 111 -14.52 10.02 -14.05
CA ILE A 111 -14.30 9.31 -15.32
C ILE A 111 -13.50 10.17 -16.29
N THR A 112 -13.82 11.46 -16.38
CA THR A 112 -13.09 12.38 -17.26
C THR A 112 -11.66 12.60 -16.79
N MET A 113 -11.44 12.72 -15.48
CA MET A 113 -10.11 12.81 -14.89
C MET A 113 -9.28 11.55 -15.17
N LEU A 114 -9.88 10.36 -14.99
CA LEU A 114 -9.21 9.09 -15.27
C LEU A 114 -8.82 8.95 -16.73
N ARG A 115 -9.67 9.36 -17.68
CA ARG A 115 -9.33 9.33 -19.11
C ARG A 115 -8.19 10.27 -19.50
N LYS A 116 -8.03 11.38 -18.78
CA LYS A 116 -6.95 12.36 -18.97
C LYS A 116 -5.73 12.06 -18.12
N GLY A 117 -5.78 11.02 -17.31
CA GLY A 117 -4.68 10.60 -16.44
C GLY A 117 -3.49 10.07 -17.24
N LYS A 118 -2.34 10.07 -16.57
CA LYS A 118 -1.08 9.56 -17.13
C LYS A 118 -0.23 8.90 -16.07
N TRP A 119 0.52 7.88 -16.45
CA TRP A 119 1.55 7.31 -15.64
C TRP A 119 2.78 8.22 -15.60
N VAL A 120 3.24 8.55 -14.40
CA VAL A 120 4.41 9.40 -14.19
C VAL A 120 5.39 8.63 -13.30
N CYS A 121 6.63 8.53 -13.75
CA CYS A 121 7.71 7.97 -12.95
C CYS A 121 8.06 8.93 -11.81
N LYS A 122 8.17 8.41 -10.60
CA LYS A 122 8.52 9.21 -9.40
C LYS A 122 9.98 9.65 -9.40
N GLU A 123 10.84 8.80 -9.94
CA GLU A 123 12.27 9.01 -10.00
C GLU A 123 12.69 9.52 -11.38
N LYS A 124 13.70 10.40 -11.40
CA LYS A 124 14.38 10.76 -12.64
C LYS A 124 15.51 9.77 -12.89
N LEU A 125 15.25 8.81 -13.77
CA LEU A 125 16.23 7.77 -14.12
C LEU A 125 17.17 8.25 -15.23
N GLY A 126 18.47 8.01 -15.05
CA GLY A 126 19.47 8.20 -16.12
C GLY A 126 19.61 6.98 -17.07
N TYR A 127 18.76 5.96 -16.89
CA TYR A 127 18.78 4.70 -17.65
C TYR A 127 17.37 4.16 -17.86
N THR A 128 17.23 3.19 -18.78
CA THR A 128 15.96 2.49 -18.99
C THR A 128 15.76 1.43 -17.91
N PRO A 129 14.69 1.52 -17.10
CA PRO A 129 14.44 0.54 -16.04
C PRO A 129 14.10 -0.83 -16.63
N LYS A 130 14.61 -1.90 -16.01
CA LYS A 130 14.31 -3.29 -16.37
C LYS A 130 13.03 -3.79 -15.69
N THR A 131 12.77 -3.28 -14.49
CA THR A 131 11.62 -3.60 -13.67
C THR A 131 10.88 -2.32 -13.27
N VAL A 132 9.57 -2.36 -13.33
CA VAL A 132 8.72 -1.21 -13.02
C VAL A 132 7.60 -1.61 -12.09
N GLY A 133 7.35 -0.79 -11.08
CA GLY A 133 6.28 -0.94 -10.11
C GLY A 133 5.15 0.05 -10.37
N PHE A 134 3.91 -0.44 -10.30
CA PHE A 134 2.69 0.36 -10.41
C PHE A 134 1.85 0.16 -9.17
N ARG A 135 1.19 1.22 -8.72
CA ARG A 135 0.25 1.14 -7.61
C ARG A 135 -1.01 1.91 -7.93
N LEU A 136 -2.15 1.29 -7.64
CA LEU A 136 -3.48 1.90 -7.71
C LEU A 136 -4.26 1.54 -6.43
N ASN A 137 -5.14 2.43 -6.01
CA ASN A 137 -6.11 2.18 -4.96
C ASN A 137 -7.53 2.23 -5.53
N THR A 138 -8.53 1.90 -4.72
CA THR A 138 -9.93 1.85 -5.16
C THR A 138 -10.49 3.20 -5.62
N LEU A 139 -9.90 4.33 -5.21
CA LEU A 139 -10.32 5.65 -5.68
C LEU A 139 -10.19 5.81 -7.20
N TYR A 140 -9.33 5.02 -7.84
CA TYR A 140 -9.19 4.97 -9.31
C TYR A 140 -10.23 4.10 -10.01
N SER A 141 -11.03 3.33 -9.28
CA SER A 141 -12.09 2.51 -9.89
C SER A 141 -13.19 3.41 -10.46
N PRO A 142 -13.54 3.29 -11.75
CA PRO A 142 -14.65 4.04 -12.33
C PRO A 142 -16.02 3.56 -11.86
N TRP A 143 -16.10 2.39 -11.24
CA TRP A 143 -17.35 1.77 -10.77
C TRP A 143 -17.64 2.03 -9.29
N VAL A 144 -16.60 2.33 -8.49
CA VAL A 144 -16.75 2.61 -7.06
C VAL A 144 -16.82 4.11 -6.84
N GLN A 145 -17.86 4.58 -6.18
CA GLN A 145 -18.04 6.00 -5.88
C GLN A 145 -17.20 6.42 -4.65
N PHE A 146 -16.90 7.68 -4.53
CA PHE A 146 -16.11 8.21 -3.41
C PHE A 146 -16.76 7.94 -2.07
N TYR A 147 -18.09 8.05 -1.98
CA TYR A 147 -18.81 7.78 -0.73
C TYR A 147 -18.75 6.30 -0.31
N GLU A 148 -18.64 5.37 -1.26
CA GLU A 148 -18.53 3.93 -0.94
C GLU A 148 -17.19 3.64 -0.24
N VAL A 149 -16.10 4.31 -0.67
CA VAL A 149 -14.80 4.22 -0.01
C VAL A 149 -14.88 4.78 1.41
N ALA A 150 -15.53 5.94 1.59
CA ALA A 150 -15.76 6.55 2.90
C ALA A 150 -16.60 5.64 3.81
N LYS A 151 -17.69 5.07 3.28
CA LYS A 151 -18.57 4.15 4.00
C LYS A 151 -17.83 2.92 4.49
N GLU A 152 -17.00 2.31 3.64
CA GLU A 152 -16.22 1.13 4.02
C GLU A 152 -15.19 1.47 5.10
N PHE A 153 -14.54 2.63 5.02
CA PHE A 153 -13.66 3.11 6.08
C PHE A 153 -14.39 3.27 7.41
N LEU A 154 -15.56 3.92 7.42
CA LEU A 154 -16.34 4.13 8.63
C LEU A 154 -16.80 2.82 9.27
N LYS A 155 -17.12 1.79 8.47
CA LYS A 155 -17.43 0.44 8.98
C LYS A 155 -16.23 -0.29 9.55
N SER A 156 -15.03 0.11 9.15
CA SER A 156 -13.79 -0.62 9.44
C SER A 156 -12.95 0.04 10.52
N LYS A 157 -13.07 1.35 10.74
CA LYS A 157 -12.16 2.16 11.55
C LYS A 157 -11.99 1.68 13.00
N ASP A 158 -13.03 1.10 13.60
CA ASP A 158 -13.06 0.70 15.01
C ASP A 158 -12.68 -0.79 15.21
N ASP A 159 -12.51 -1.55 14.13
CA ASP A 159 -12.14 -2.96 14.18
C ASP A 159 -10.79 -3.16 13.47
N PRO A 160 -9.71 -3.54 14.19
CA PRO A 160 -8.39 -3.69 13.59
C PRO A 160 -8.32 -4.66 12.41
N THR A 161 -9.12 -5.73 12.43
CA THR A 161 -9.15 -6.74 11.35
C THR A 161 -9.82 -6.17 10.09
N LYS A 162 -10.94 -5.48 10.27
CA LYS A 162 -11.63 -4.81 9.16
C LYS A 162 -10.79 -3.66 8.62
N LEU A 163 -10.17 -2.88 9.49
CA LEU A 163 -9.29 -1.78 9.07
C LEU A 163 -8.07 -2.30 8.29
N MET A 164 -7.48 -3.42 8.70
CA MET A 164 -6.42 -4.09 7.94
C MET A 164 -6.92 -4.45 6.54
N ASN A 165 -8.11 -5.06 6.43
CA ASN A 165 -8.69 -5.39 5.14
C ASN A 165 -8.96 -4.14 4.29
N PHE A 166 -9.46 -3.06 4.88
CA PHE A 166 -9.65 -1.79 4.19
C PHE A 166 -8.34 -1.22 3.65
N VAL A 167 -7.29 -1.17 4.48
CA VAL A 167 -5.97 -0.68 4.06
C VAL A 167 -5.41 -1.53 2.93
N ASN A 168 -5.47 -2.86 3.05
CA ASN A 168 -4.91 -3.76 2.05
C ASN A 168 -5.72 -3.73 0.74
N SER A 169 -7.04 -3.93 0.83
CA SER A 169 -7.88 -4.19 -0.35
C SER A 169 -8.41 -2.91 -1.00
N TRP A 170 -8.69 -1.86 -0.21
CA TRP A 170 -9.25 -0.61 -0.75
C TRP A 170 -8.17 0.43 -1.03
N LEU A 171 -7.16 0.54 -0.16
CA LEU A 171 -6.09 1.50 -0.37
C LEU A 171 -4.90 0.91 -1.14
N GLY A 172 -4.83 -0.42 -1.30
CA GLY A 172 -3.68 -1.09 -1.95
C GLY A 172 -2.39 -0.83 -1.18
N GLU A 173 -2.46 -0.79 0.15
CA GLU A 173 -1.33 -0.52 1.05
C GLU A 173 -1.02 -1.73 1.93
N PRO A 174 0.26 -2.01 2.21
CA PRO A 174 0.61 -3.06 3.16
C PRO A 174 0.20 -2.66 4.58
N TRP A 175 -0.40 -3.60 5.31
CA TRP A 175 -0.71 -3.37 6.71
C TRP A 175 0.55 -3.30 7.57
N LYS A 176 0.61 -2.25 8.41
CA LYS A 176 1.67 -2.05 9.40
C LYS A 176 1.10 -2.30 10.79
N SER A 177 1.46 -3.43 11.39
CA SER A 177 1.04 -3.71 12.77
C SER A 177 1.70 -2.73 13.73
N LYS A 178 0.89 -1.96 14.46
CA LYS A 178 1.39 -1.06 15.51
C LYS A 178 2.09 -1.82 16.65
N ALA A 179 1.70 -3.07 16.89
CA ALA A 179 2.30 -3.92 17.92
C ALA A 179 3.74 -4.35 17.62
N ALA A 180 4.14 -4.37 16.34
CA ALA A 180 5.51 -4.72 15.94
C ALA A 180 6.48 -3.54 15.92
N GLN A 181 5.99 -2.31 16.10
CA GLN A 181 6.85 -1.12 16.14
C GLN A 181 7.34 -0.85 17.55
N ILE A 182 8.44 -1.49 17.93
CA ILE A 182 9.20 -1.07 19.11
C ILE A 182 9.79 0.32 18.77
N LYS A 183 9.23 1.36 19.38
CA LYS A 183 9.75 2.72 19.18
C LYS A 183 11.18 2.77 19.75
N SER A 184 12.13 3.23 18.94
CA SER A 184 13.53 3.40 19.37
C SER A 184 13.64 4.16 20.70
N LYS A 185 12.75 5.13 20.92
CA LYS A 185 12.65 5.86 22.19
C LYS A 185 12.33 4.94 23.38
N SER A 186 11.39 4.00 23.21
CA SER A 186 11.04 3.05 24.27
C SER A 186 12.21 2.11 24.61
N VAL A 187 13.00 1.69 23.60
CA VAL A 187 14.20 0.88 23.83
C VAL A 187 15.27 1.69 24.58
N LEU A 188 15.45 2.96 24.21
CA LEU A 188 16.41 3.85 24.86
C LEU A 188 16.02 4.18 26.30
N GLU A 189 14.74 4.30 26.62
CA GLU A 189 14.23 4.51 27.98
C GLU A 189 14.53 3.32 28.92
N HIS A 190 14.70 2.11 28.37
CA HIS A 190 15.09 0.91 29.12
C HIS A 190 16.62 0.69 29.15
N LYS A 191 17.39 1.62 28.59
CA LYS A 191 18.85 1.55 28.65
C LYS A 191 19.32 1.69 30.09
N THR A 192 20.05 0.69 30.57
CA THR A 192 20.65 0.69 31.92
C THR A 192 22.14 1.06 31.83
N THR A 193 22.69 1.50 32.95
CA THR A 193 24.13 1.77 33.12
C THR A 193 24.94 0.53 33.48
N ILE A 194 24.30 -0.65 33.49
CA ILE A 194 24.95 -1.92 33.85
C ILE A 194 25.99 -2.27 32.76
N ARG A 195 27.19 -2.56 33.20
CA ARG A 195 28.29 -2.98 32.32
C ARG A 195 27.97 -4.31 31.65
N SER A 196 28.28 -4.44 30.35
CA SER A 196 28.16 -5.69 29.63
C SER A 196 28.98 -6.79 30.34
N GLY A 197 28.37 -7.98 30.49
CA GLY A 197 28.98 -9.11 31.17
C GLY A 197 28.87 -9.11 32.70
N VAL A 198 28.24 -8.11 33.30
CA VAL A 198 28.01 -8.03 34.75
C VAL A 198 26.55 -8.34 35.08
N VAL A 199 26.30 -9.34 35.87
CA VAL A 199 24.98 -9.70 36.36
C VAL A 199 24.66 -8.88 37.65
N PRO A 200 23.61 -8.06 37.68
CA PRO A 200 23.26 -7.27 38.84
C PRO A 200 22.91 -8.15 40.04
N LYS A 201 23.23 -7.68 41.26
CA LYS A 201 22.77 -8.33 42.50
C LYS A 201 21.24 -8.42 42.54
N GLY A 202 20.69 -9.57 42.84
CA GLY A 202 19.23 -9.81 42.91
C GLY A 202 18.62 -10.33 41.60
N THR A 203 19.42 -10.61 40.58
CA THR A 203 18.91 -11.23 39.33
C THR A 203 18.46 -12.66 39.64
N VAL A 204 17.20 -12.96 39.34
CA VAL A 204 16.57 -14.28 39.57
C VAL A 204 16.60 -15.13 38.30
N MET A 205 16.62 -14.50 37.13
CA MET A 205 16.62 -15.19 35.82
C MET A 205 17.42 -14.40 34.80
N LEU A 206 18.16 -15.10 33.94
CA LEU A 206 18.81 -14.56 32.78
C LEU A 206 18.19 -15.21 31.52
N THR A 207 17.78 -14.38 30.57
CA THR A 207 17.31 -14.84 29.25
C THR A 207 18.24 -14.29 28.20
N GLY A 208 18.67 -15.14 27.24
CA GLY A 208 19.47 -14.75 26.09
C GLY A 208 18.66 -14.96 24.82
N GLY A 209 18.75 -14.00 23.90
CA GLY A 209 18.28 -14.17 22.52
C GLY A 209 19.48 -14.26 21.58
N VAL A 210 19.37 -15.11 20.55
CA VAL A 210 20.32 -15.23 19.44
C VAL A 210 19.70 -14.63 18.21
#